data_c66607094014f47508c679cf4396e6bc
#
_entry.id   c66607094014f47508c679cf4396e6bc
#
_cell.length_a   1.000
_cell.length_b   1.000
_cell.length_c   1.000
_cell.angle_alpha   90.00
_cell.angle_beta   90.00
_cell.angle_gamma   90.00
#
_symmetry.space_group_name_H-M   'P 1'
#
loop_
_entity.id
_entity.type
_entity.pdbx_description
1 polymer ?
#
loop_
_entity_poly.entity_id
_entity_poly.type
_entity_poly.pdbx_seq_one_letter_code
_entity_poly.pdbx_strand_id
1 'polypeptide(L)'
;ATWAVCYCVQFSAAHWFKAHFSRRYLPPMLTYAVALIVIGLPFLITHTGILRWAPLYIVLVALSMLSSWLRKERSLWGNAVSVIAASAMATVIASFGSTVETACVMPINAAHASCAAADVTAARAAIRNMPDLSQIFDLHAWWPAGSLPVSGLIATVLFALTQYGSVLVVKTMIRERGKRSYVAASWVWHVALLLLAAVP
;
A
#
# COMPACT_ATOMS: atom_id res chain seq x y z
N ALA A 1 -7.92 4.02 -11.32
CA ALA A 1 -8.64 2.92 -11.98
C ALA A 1 -7.94 1.57 -11.74
N THR A 2 -6.63 1.43 -12.03
CA THR A 2 -5.86 0.17 -11.92
C THR A 2 -5.95 -0.48 -10.54
N TRP A 3 -5.86 0.29 -9.46
CA TRP A 3 -5.94 -0.21 -8.09
C TRP A 3 -7.29 -0.86 -7.76
N ALA A 4 -8.39 -0.27 -8.21
CA ALA A 4 -9.72 -0.85 -8.02
C ALA A 4 -9.84 -2.21 -8.72
N VAL A 5 -9.27 -2.33 -9.93
CA VAL A 5 -9.25 -3.60 -10.68
C VAL A 5 -8.38 -4.64 -9.97
N CYS A 6 -7.22 -4.25 -9.41
CA CYS A 6 -6.40 -5.13 -8.57
C CYS A 6 -7.19 -5.69 -7.38
N TYR A 7 -7.97 -4.85 -6.73
CA TYR A 7 -8.83 -5.29 -5.63
C TYR A 7 -9.90 -6.29 -6.09
N CYS A 8 -10.53 -6.06 -7.24
CA CYS A 8 -11.49 -7.00 -7.82
C CYS A 8 -10.84 -8.35 -8.18
N VAL A 9 -9.62 -8.34 -8.72
CA VAL A 9 -8.84 -9.57 -8.98
C VAL A 9 -8.57 -10.31 -7.68
N GLN A 10 -8.06 -9.61 -6.66
CA GLN A 10 -7.74 -10.22 -5.36
C GLN A 10 -8.97 -10.84 -4.71
N PHE A 11 -10.11 -10.14 -4.73
CA PHE A 11 -11.37 -10.64 -4.17
C PHE A 11 -11.84 -11.89 -4.90
N SER A 12 -11.86 -11.86 -6.23
CA SER A 12 -12.28 -13.01 -7.06
C SER A 12 -11.33 -14.21 -6.92
N ALA A 13 -10.01 -13.95 -6.86
CA ALA A 13 -8.99 -14.97 -6.65
C ALA A 13 -9.13 -15.62 -5.27
N ALA A 14 -9.37 -14.84 -4.21
CA ALA A 14 -9.59 -15.35 -2.87
C ALA A 14 -10.82 -16.28 -2.80
N HIS A 15 -11.91 -15.93 -3.50
CA HIS A 15 -13.10 -16.79 -3.59
C HIS A 15 -12.83 -18.07 -4.35
N TRP A 16 -12.13 -18.00 -5.50
CA TRP A 16 -11.76 -19.17 -6.29
C TRP A 16 -10.87 -20.11 -5.48
N PHE A 17 -9.92 -19.56 -4.75
CA PHE A 17 -9.02 -20.30 -3.88
C PHE A 17 -9.75 -21.03 -2.74
N LYS A 18 -10.69 -20.35 -2.06
CA LYS A 18 -11.54 -20.92 -1.00
C LYS A 18 -12.44 -22.04 -1.50
N ALA A 19 -12.92 -21.91 -2.73
CA ALA A 19 -13.78 -22.91 -3.38
C ALA A 19 -12.97 -24.10 -3.94
N HIS A 20 -11.74 -24.32 -3.47
CA HIS A 20 -10.86 -25.37 -3.92
C HIS A 20 -10.72 -25.40 -5.47
N PHE A 21 -10.45 -24.23 -6.07
CA PHE A 21 -10.26 -24.05 -7.51
C PHE A 21 -11.47 -24.41 -8.36
N SER A 22 -12.68 -24.28 -7.84
CA SER A 22 -13.91 -24.58 -8.57
C SER A 22 -14.02 -23.75 -9.86
N ARG A 23 -14.35 -24.44 -10.98
CA ARG A 23 -14.50 -23.82 -12.31
C ARG A 23 -15.56 -22.72 -12.36
N ARG A 24 -16.51 -22.72 -11.44
CA ARG A 24 -17.58 -21.70 -11.35
C ARG A 24 -17.02 -20.30 -11.08
N TYR A 25 -15.92 -20.18 -10.33
CA TYR A 25 -15.32 -18.90 -9.95
C TYR A 25 -14.17 -18.47 -10.86
N LEU A 26 -13.81 -19.31 -11.84
CA LEU A 26 -12.74 -19.02 -12.80
C LEU A 26 -13.11 -17.86 -13.77
N PRO A 27 -14.33 -17.80 -14.38
CA PRO A 27 -14.65 -16.75 -15.33
C PRO A 27 -14.53 -15.32 -14.74
N PRO A 28 -15.13 -14.98 -13.58
CA PRO A 28 -14.99 -13.64 -13.02
C PRO A 28 -13.54 -13.30 -12.66
N MET A 29 -12.76 -14.28 -12.17
CA MET A 29 -11.34 -14.06 -11.89
C MET A 29 -10.55 -13.73 -13.17
N LEU A 30 -10.76 -14.48 -14.26
CA LEU A 30 -10.10 -14.23 -15.54
C LEU A 30 -10.52 -12.88 -16.14
N THR A 31 -11.79 -12.54 -16.07
CA THR A 31 -12.27 -11.24 -16.59
C THR A 31 -11.56 -10.07 -15.91
N TYR A 32 -11.47 -10.07 -14.58
CA TYR A 32 -10.76 -9.02 -13.87
C TYR A 32 -9.24 -9.08 -14.08
N ALA A 33 -8.65 -10.26 -14.22
CA ALA A 33 -7.24 -10.41 -14.54
C ALA A 33 -6.91 -9.83 -15.93
N VAL A 34 -7.72 -10.13 -16.93
CA VAL A 34 -7.57 -9.53 -18.28
C VAL A 34 -7.74 -8.01 -18.22
N ALA A 35 -8.77 -7.51 -17.53
CA ALA A 35 -8.95 -6.08 -17.35
C ALA A 35 -7.75 -5.42 -16.67
N LEU A 36 -7.16 -6.08 -15.67
CA LEU A 36 -5.95 -5.60 -15.00
C LEU A 36 -4.75 -5.56 -15.96
N ILE A 37 -4.57 -6.56 -16.79
CA ILE A 37 -3.50 -6.58 -17.80
C ILE A 37 -3.69 -5.44 -18.80
N VAL A 38 -4.90 -5.28 -19.35
CA VAL A 38 -5.19 -4.25 -20.36
C VAL A 38 -4.98 -2.83 -19.81
N ILE A 39 -5.36 -2.58 -18.57
CA ILE A 39 -5.24 -1.23 -17.96
C ILE A 39 -3.88 -1.05 -17.28
N GLY A 40 -3.37 -2.08 -16.62
CA GLY A 40 -2.17 -2.00 -15.79
C GLY A 40 -0.87 -2.12 -16.59
N LEU A 41 -0.85 -2.93 -17.65
CA LEU A 41 0.37 -3.14 -18.44
C LEU A 41 0.87 -1.85 -19.12
N PRO A 42 0.03 -1.03 -19.78
CA PRO A 42 0.47 0.25 -20.33
C PRO A 42 1.03 1.19 -19.27
N PHE A 43 0.39 1.20 -18.08
CA PHE A 43 0.88 1.98 -16.94
C PHE A 43 2.23 1.45 -16.44
N LEU A 44 2.41 0.15 -16.34
CA LEU A 44 3.66 -0.49 -15.91
C LEU A 44 4.80 -0.20 -16.89
N ILE A 45 4.53 -0.26 -18.20
CA ILE A 45 5.54 0.03 -19.24
C ILE A 45 5.99 1.50 -19.18
N THR A 46 5.06 2.42 -18.93
CA THR A 46 5.38 3.85 -18.86
C THR A 46 5.98 4.28 -17.54
N HIS A 47 5.81 3.49 -16.46
CA HIS A 47 6.26 3.80 -15.10
C HIS A 47 6.86 2.56 -14.45
N THR A 48 7.94 2.05 -15.01
CA THR A 48 8.60 0.81 -14.53
C THR A 48 9.11 0.91 -13.10
N GLY A 49 9.37 2.12 -12.62
CA GLY A 49 9.77 2.38 -11.24
C GLY A 49 8.77 1.91 -10.17
N ILE A 50 7.50 1.62 -10.54
CA ILE A 50 6.52 1.03 -9.61
C ILE A 50 6.94 -0.36 -9.13
N LEU A 51 7.80 -1.06 -9.88
CA LEU A 51 8.30 -2.40 -9.52
C LEU A 51 9.10 -2.40 -8.21
N ARG A 52 9.61 -1.24 -7.77
CA ARG A 52 10.26 -1.13 -6.45
C ARG A 52 9.33 -1.51 -5.29
N TRP A 53 8.04 -1.34 -5.47
CA TRP A 53 7.02 -1.69 -4.49
C TRP A 53 6.52 -3.14 -4.60
N ALA A 54 6.92 -3.85 -5.68
CA ALA A 54 6.48 -5.22 -5.93
C ALA A 54 6.81 -6.18 -4.76
N PRO A 55 8.00 -6.16 -4.13
CA PRO A 55 8.29 -7.06 -3.02
C PRO A 55 7.32 -6.87 -1.85
N LEU A 56 6.99 -5.61 -1.50
CA LEU A 56 6.02 -5.31 -0.44
C LEU A 56 4.65 -5.89 -0.77
N TYR A 57 4.14 -5.64 -1.99
CA TYR A 57 2.82 -6.12 -2.39
C TYR A 57 2.77 -7.64 -2.57
N ILE A 58 3.85 -8.29 -3.01
CA ILE A 58 3.94 -9.75 -3.07
C ILE A 58 3.80 -10.35 -1.68
N VAL A 59 4.49 -9.80 -0.67
CA VAL A 59 4.37 -10.25 0.72
C VAL A 59 2.94 -10.03 1.24
N LEU A 60 2.35 -8.87 1.02
CA LEU A 60 0.99 -8.56 1.47
C LEU A 60 -0.05 -9.46 0.79
N VAL A 61 0.10 -9.74 -0.52
CA VAL A 61 -0.77 -10.68 -1.23
C VAL A 61 -0.60 -12.09 -0.69
N ALA A 62 0.63 -12.55 -0.46
CA ALA A 62 0.89 -13.86 0.12
C ALA A 62 0.26 -14.01 1.50
N LEU A 63 0.39 -13.01 2.38
CA LEU A 63 -0.25 -12.99 3.69
C LEU A 63 -1.78 -12.96 3.58
N SER A 64 -2.33 -12.23 2.63
CA SER A 64 -3.77 -12.19 2.36
C SER A 64 -4.28 -13.57 1.88
N MET A 65 -3.56 -14.22 0.96
CA MET A 65 -3.90 -15.56 0.50
C MET A 65 -3.77 -16.60 1.62
N LEU A 66 -2.74 -16.49 2.45
CA LEU A 66 -2.58 -17.33 3.64
C LEU A 66 -3.74 -17.16 4.62
N SER A 67 -4.19 -15.91 4.85
CA SER A 67 -5.35 -15.65 5.70
C SER A 67 -6.64 -16.28 5.13
N SER A 68 -6.78 -16.26 3.82
CA SER A 68 -7.89 -16.90 3.10
C SER A 68 -7.84 -18.42 3.23
N TRP A 69 -6.67 -19.00 3.05
CA TRP A 69 -6.46 -20.44 3.24
C TRP A 69 -6.82 -20.90 4.65
N LEU A 70 -6.32 -20.21 5.64
CA LEU A 70 -6.59 -20.51 7.05
C LEU A 70 -8.04 -20.19 7.47
N ARG A 71 -8.89 -19.69 6.54
CA ARG A 71 -10.26 -19.20 6.81
C ARG A 71 -10.31 -18.17 7.95
N LYS A 72 -9.19 -17.47 8.16
CA LYS A 72 -9.03 -16.44 9.21
C LYS A 72 -9.03 -15.00 8.64
N GLU A 73 -9.56 -14.77 7.44
CA GLU A 73 -9.62 -13.44 6.81
C GLU A 73 -10.29 -12.40 7.69
N ARG A 74 -11.25 -12.85 8.47
CA ARG A 74 -12.01 -12.01 9.38
C ARG A 74 -11.37 -11.89 10.77
N SER A 75 -10.18 -12.45 10.95
CA SER A 75 -9.36 -12.24 12.15
C SER A 75 -8.82 -10.82 12.21
N LEU A 76 -8.28 -10.42 13.35
CA LEU A 76 -7.66 -9.09 13.49
C LEU A 76 -6.47 -8.94 12.55
N TRP A 77 -5.63 -9.97 12.44
CA TRP A 77 -4.45 -9.91 11.58
C TRP A 77 -4.79 -9.93 10.09
N GLY A 78 -5.80 -10.72 9.64
CA GLY A 78 -6.26 -10.71 8.25
C GLY A 78 -6.78 -9.35 7.82
N ASN A 79 -7.55 -8.69 8.70
CA ASN A 79 -8.00 -7.32 8.48
C ASN A 79 -6.82 -6.33 8.50
N ALA A 80 -5.82 -6.52 9.39
CA ALA A 80 -4.63 -5.68 9.44
C ALA A 80 -3.84 -5.73 8.12
N VAL A 81 -3.61 -6.92 7.55
CA VAL A 81 -2.94 -7.07 6.25
C VAL A 81 -3.69 -6.31 5.16
N SER A 82 -5.01 -6.43 5.11
CA SER A 82 -5.84 -5.72 4.11
C SER A 82 -5.79 -4.20 4.29
N VAL A 83 -5.83 -3.73 5.53
CA VAL A 83 -5.72 -2.30 5.86
C VAL A 83 -4.34 -1.77 5.48
N ILE A 84 -3.27 -2.48 5.82
CA ILE A 84 -1.90 -2.08 5.47
C ILE A 84 -1.73 -2.04 3.95
N ALA A 85 -2.22 -3.05 3.22
CA ALA A 85 -2.15 -3.08 1.77
C ALA A 85 -2.86 -1.90 1.11
N ALA A 86 -4.05 -1.54 1.62
CA ALA A 86 -4.80 -0.39 1.13
C ALA A 86 -4.10 0.94 1.47
N SER A 87 -3.60 1.07 2.70
CA SER A 87 -2.96 2.30 3.19
C SER A 87 -1.60 2.55 2.53
N ALA A 88 -0.81 1.52 2.26
CA ALA A 88 0.49 1.61 1.60
C ALA A 88 0.39 2.29 0.22
N MET A 89 -0.79 2.28 -0.41
CA MET A 89 -1.02 2.97 -1.67
C MET A 89 -0.79 4.48 -1.58
N ALA A 90 -1.00 5.09 -0.41
CA ALA A 90 -0.71 6.50 -0.19
C ALA A 90 0.79 6.80 -0.36
N THR A 91 1.66 5.96 0.21
CA THR A 91 3.11 6.08 0.03
C THR A 91 3.53 5.83 -1.42
N VAL A 92 2.93 4.82 -2.08
CA VAL A 92 3.21 4.54 -3.49
C VAL A 92 2.89 5.75 -4.36
N ILE A 93 1.71 6.34 -4.21
CA ILE A 93 1.30 7.51 -4.99
C ILE A 93 2.21 8.71 -4.67
N ALA A 94 2.49 8.95 -3.40
CA ALA A 94 3.38 10.02 -2.97
C ALA A 94 4.80 9.85 -3.53
N SER A 95 5.31 8.62 -3.66
CA SER A 95 6.63 8.36 -4.22
C SER A 95 6.78 8.79 -5.68
N PHE A 96 5.69 8.90 -6.44
CA PHE A 96 5.72 9.41 -7.80
C PHE A 96 5.57 10.95 -7.90
N GLY A 97 5.04 11.58 -6.84
CA GLY A 97 4.76 13.02 -6.82
C GLY A 97 5.80 13.86 -6.07
N SER A 98 6.26 13.38 -4.92
CA SER A 98 7.00 14.17 -3.93
C SER A 98 8.50 14.28 -4.15
N THR A 99 9.08 13.47 -5.01
CA THR A 99 10.54 13.41 -5.19
C THR A 99 11.16 14.64 -5.84
N VAL A 100 10.33 15.50 -6.38
CA VAL A 100 10.79 16.81 -6.87
C VAL A 100 11.01 17.78 -5.71
N GLU A 101 10.17 17.72 -4.69
CA GLU A 101 10.33 18.56 -3.50
C GLU A 101 11.39 18.03 -2.55
N THR A 102 11.51 16.70 -2.38
CA THR A 102 12.45 16.10 -1.43
C THR A 102 13.88 16.07 -1.92
N ALA A 103 14.12 15.96 -3.21
CA ALA A 103 15.47 16.11 -3.77
C ALA A 103 16.00 17.55 -3.63
N CYS A 104 15.09 18.49 -3.44
CA CYS A 104 15.40 19.91 -3.26
C CYS A 104 15.29 20.39 -1.80
N VAL A 105 14.82 19.57 -0.86
CA VAL A 105 14.89 19.87 0.58
C VAL A 105 16.30 19.59 1.07
N MET A 106 17.08 20.60 1.02
CA MET A 106 18.45 20.66 1.52
C MET A 106 18.53 20.54 3.04
N PRO A 107 19.70 20.12 3.56
CA PRO A 107 19.93 20.13 5.00
C PRO A 107 19.66 21.52 5.57
N ILE A 108 19.12 21.53 6.76
CA ILE A 108 18.56 22.66 7.53
C ILE A 108 19.44 23.94 7.57
N ASN A 109 20.69 23.89 7.10
CA ASN A 109 21.66 24.99 7.18
C ASN A 109 22.04 25.65 5.84
N ALA A 110 21.40 25.31 4.74
CA ALA A 110 21.70 25.93 3.45
C ALA A 110 20.59 26.94 3.07
N ALA A 111 20.81 28.19 3.44
CA ALA A 111 20.02 29.31 2.92
C ALA A 111 20.20 29.37 1.39
N HIS A 112 19.11 29.19 0.63
CA HIS A 112 19.05 29.34 -0.82
C HIS A 112 19.68 28.20 -1.67
N ALA A 113 19.20 26.97 -1.54
CA ALA A 113 19.44 25.97 -2.58
C ALA A 113 18.32 26.04 -3.62
N SER A 114 18.57 26.72 -4.72
CA SER A 114 17.76 26.59 -5.93
C SER A 114 18.15 25.29 -6.60
N CYS A 115 17.25 24.31 -6.66
CA CYS A 115 17.48 23.14 -7.50
C CYS A 115 17.52 23.55 -8.96
N ALA A 116 18.57 23.18 -9.65
CA ALA A 116 18.61 23.34 -11.08
C ALA A 116 17.49 22.49 -11.71
N ALA A 117 16.78 23.01 -12.70
CA ALA A 117 15.70 22.30 -13.39
C ALA A 117 16.16 20.95 -13.96
N ALA A 118 17.44 20.82 -14.31
CA ALA A 118 18.07 19.59 -14.77
C ALA A 118 18.11 18.50 -13.68
N ASP A 119 18.39 18.86 -12.41
CA ASP A 119 18.45 17.90 -11.30
C ASP A 119 17.07 17.35 -10.95
N VAL A 120 16.04 18.18 -11.08
CA VAL A 120 14.65 17.81 -10.87
C VAL A 120 14.16 16.81 -11.93
N THR A 121 14.53 17.03 -13.19
CA THR A 121 14.17 16.11 -14.29
C THR A 121 14.89 14.77 -14.18
N ALA A 122 16.17 14.77 -13.80
CA ALA A 122 16.96 13.56 -13.58
C ALA A 122 16.42 12.75 -12.38
N ALA A 123 16.08 13.39 -11.26
CA ALA A 123 15.50 12.75 -10.10
C ALA A 123 14.13 12.13 -10.44
N ARG A 124 13.28 12.83 -11.20
CA ARG A 124 12.00 12.29 -11.70
C ARG A 124 12.20 11.07 -12.59
N ALA A 125 13.17 11.12 -13.50
CA ALA A 125 13.47 10.00 -14.39
C ALA A 125 13.94 8.78 -13.62
N ALA A 126 14.84 8.96 -12.64
CA ALA A 126 15.36 7.88 -11.80
C ALA A 126 14.27 7.15 -10.99
N ILE A 127 13.19 7.85 -10.62
CA ILE A 127 12.09 7.25 -9.86
C ILE A 127 11.02 6.66 -10.77
N ARG A 128 10.82 7.26 -11.92
CA ARG A 128 9.86 6.79 -12.91
C ARG A 128 10.30 5.48 -13.56
N ASN A 129 11.61 5.26 -13.67
CA ASN A 129 12.20 4.13 -14.36
C ASN A 129 12.76 3.10 -13.36
N MET A 130 12.84 1.86 -13.83
CA MET A 130 13.54 0.78 -13.18
C MET A 130 15.05 1.03 -13.29
N PRO A 131 15.87 0.63 -12.28
CA PRO A 131 17.33 0.61 -12.42
C PRO A 131 17.80 -0.22 -13.63
N ASP A 132 18.97 0.07 -14.14
CA ASP A 132 19.58 -0.72 -15.20
C ASP A 132 19.77 -2.17 -14.77
N LEU A 133 19.75 -3.09 -15.75
CA LEU A 133 19.88 -4.52 -15.47
C LEU A 133 21.16 -4.88 -14.70
N SER A 134 22.24 -4.11 -14.87
CA SER A 134 23.49 -4.25 -14.11
C SER A 134 23.35 -3.92 -12.63
N GLN A 135 22.36 -3.11 -12.26
CA GLN A 135 22.11 -2.61 -10.90
C GLN A 135 20.84 -3.20 -10.27
N ILE A 136 20.24 -4.21 -10.92
CA ILE A 136 18.95 -4.77 -10.48
C ILE A 136 19.01 -5.37 -9.08
N PHE A 137 20.18 -5.80 -8.62
CA PHE A 137 20.40 -6.34 -7.28
C PHE A 137 20.91 -5.28 -6.29
N ASP A 138 21.18 -4.04 -6.74
CA ASP A 138 21.60 -2.96 -5.87
C ASP A 138 20.37 -2.27 -5.25
N LEU A 139 20.24 -2.41 -3.93
CA LEU A 139 19.14 -1.81 -3.18
C LEU A 139 19.16 -0.28 -3.25
N HIS A 140 20.35 0.34 -3.36
CA HIS A 140 20.49 1.79 -3.47
C HIS A 140 20.02 2.31 -4.83
N ALA A 141 20.15 1.50 -5.89
CA ALA A 141 19.63 1.86 -7.20
C ALA A 141 18.09 1.85 -7.22
N TRP A 142 17.47 0.91 -6.48
CA TRP A 142 16.02 0.89 -6.32
C TRP A 142 15.48 2.01 -5.41
N TRP A 143 16.26 2.35 -4.38
CA TRP A 143 15.87 3.30 -3.34
C TRP A 143 16.95 4.37 -3.16
N PRO A 144 17.08 5.32 -4.12
CA PRO A 144 17.98 6.43 -3.99
C PRO A 144 17.69 7.24 -2.73
N ALA A 145 18.71 7.87 -2.17
CA ALA A 145 18.55 8.71 -0.99
C ALA A 145 17.46 9.79 -1.25
N GLY A 146 16.55 9.95 -0.31
CA GLY A 146 15.42 10.89 -0.45
C GLY A 146 14.24 10.40 -1.30
N SER A 147 14.29 9.18 -1.85
CA SER A 147 13.19 8.62 -2.66
C SER A 147 11.97 8.17 -1.84
N LEU A 148 12.12 7.99 -0.53
CA LEU A 148 11.01 7.66 0.36
C LEU A 148 10.26 8.94 0.77
N PRO A 149 9.00 9.11 0.36
CA PRO A 149 8.22 10.29 0.73
C PRO A 149 7.78 10.19 2.18
N VAL A 150 8.41 10.95 3.08
CA VAL A 150 8.06 10.96 4.50
C VAL A 150 6.59 11.33 4.71
N SER A 151 6.08 12.31 3.98
CA SER A 151 4.67 12.70 4.02
C SER A 151 3.74 11.55 3.61
N GLY A 152 4.12 10.78 2.58
CA GLY A 152 3.40 9.58 2.15
C GLY A 152 3.42 8.47 3.21
N LEU A 153 4.55 8.27 3.89
CA LEU A 153 4.65 7.32 5.00
C LEU A 153 3.76 7.73 6.18
N ILE A 154 3.79 8.99 6.57
CA ILE A 154 2.93 9.53 7.63
C ILE A 154 1.46 9.33 7.25
N ALA A 155 1.07 9.71 6.03
CA ALA A 155 -0.28 9.51 5.53
C ALA A 155 -0.70 8.03 5.54
N THR A 156 0.20 7.12 5.14
CA THR A 156 -0.04 5.68 5.20
C THR A 156 -0.29 5.19 6.62
N VAL A 157 0.52 5.62 7.58
CA VAL A 157 0.38 5.23 8.99
C VAL A 157 -0.93 5.77 9.55
N LEU A 158 -1.22 7.05 9.37
CA LEU A 158 -2.46 7.68 9.86
C LEU A 158 -3.70 7.01 9.24
N PHE A 159 -3.67 6.74 7.94
CA PHE A 159 -4.77 6.08 7.25
C PHE A 159 -4.95 4.63 7.73
N ALA A 160 -3.85 3.88 7.92
CA ALA A 160 -3.90 2.53 8.47
C ALA A 160 -4.48 2.50 9.87
N LEU A 161 -4.06 3.41 10.74
CA LEU A 161 -4.55 3.51 12.12
C LEU A 161 -6.04 3.83 12.18
N THR A 162 -6.51 4.79 11.37
CA THR A 162 -7.93 5.16 11.32
C THR A 162 -8.80 4.05 10.75
N GLN A 163 -8.36 3.43 9.66
CA GLN A 163 -9.08 2.29 9.05
C GLN A 163 -9.13 1.08 9.98
N TYR A 164 -8.05 0.80 10.71
CA TYR A 164 -8.03 -0.28 11.67
C TYR A 164 -8.96 -0.03 12.86
N GLY A 165 -9.09 1.23 13.29
CA GLY A 165 -10.10 1.64 14.27
C GLY A 165 -11.52 1.28 13.80
N SER A 166 -11.86 1.55 12.55
CA SER A 166 -13.15 1.18 11.96
C SER A 166 -13.38 -0.35 11.98
N VAL A 167 -12.34 -1.14 11.72
CA VAL A 167 -12.40 -2.62 11.83
C VAL A 167 -12.74 -3.05 13.26
N LEU A 168 -12.14 -2.42 14.28
CA LEU A 168 -12.44 -2.71 15.68
C LEU A 168 -13.90 -2.41 16.00
N VAL A 169 -14.42 -1.25 15.59
CA VAL A 169 -15.84 -0.88 15.79
C VAL A 169 -16.78 -1.91 15.14
N VAL A 170 -16.54 -2.26 13.88
CA VAL A 170 -17.37 -3.25 13.18
C VAL A 170 -17.34 -4.61 13.89
N LYS A 171 -16.18 -5.01 14.42
CA LYS A 171 -16.07 -6.26 15.19
C LYS A 171 -16.87 -6.21 16.47
N THR A 172 -16.80 -5.12 17.24
CA THR A 172 -17.56 -4.97 18.47
C THR A 172 -19.08 -5.02 18.25
N MET A 173 -19.53 -4.42 17.16
CA MET A 173 -20.97 -4.32 16.86
C MET A 173 -21.56 -5.59 16.27
N ILE A 174 -20.83 -6.31 15.42
CA ILE A 174 -21.41 -7.38 14.60
C ILE A 174 -20.95 -8.76 15.08
N ARG A 175 -19.66 -8.97 15.30
CA ARG A 175 -19.09 -10.32 15.47
C ARG A 175 -18.82 -10.73 16.90
N GLU A 176 -18.30 -9.80 17.66
CA GLU A 176 -17.90 -10.00 19.04
C GLU A 176 -18.83 -9.24 19.98
N ARG A 177 -20.11 -9.14 19.56
CA ARG A 177 -21.14 -8.42 20.30
C ARG A 177 -21.25 -8.96 21.72
N GLY A 178 -21.13 -8.04 22.70
CA GLY A 178 -21.16 -8.39 24.13
C GLY A 178 -19.82 -8.74 24.76
N LYS A 179 -18.75 -8.91 24.00
CA LYS A 179 -17.41 -9.12 24.57
C LYS A 179 -16.78 -7.79 25.00
N ARG A 180 -16.75 -7.55 26.30
CA ARG A 180 -16.21 -6.32 26.91
C ARG A 180 -14.77 -5.99 26.47
N SER A 181 -13.93 -7.02 26.23
CA SER A 181 -12.55 -6.82 25.77
C SER A 181 -12.44 -6.12 24.42
N TYR A 182 -13.32 -6.43 23.46
CA TYR A 182 -13.34 -5.76 22.15
C TYR A 182 -13.86 -4.34 22.24
N VAL A 183 -14.87 -4.11 23.09
CA VAL A 183 -15.37 -2.75 23.36
C VAL A 183 -14.27 -1.89 23.98
N ALA A 184 -13.61 -2.40 25.03
CA ALA A 184 -12.49 -1.71 25.67
C ALA A 184 -11.34 -1.44 24.68
N ALA A 185 -10.94 -2.42 23.87
CA ALA A 185 -9.92 -2.25 22.85
C ALA A 185 -10.29 -1.16 21.83
N SER A 186 -11.54 -1.11 21.40
CA SER A 186 -12.03 -0.08 20.47
C SER A 186 -11.96 1.31 21.12
N TRP A 187 -12.40 1.46 22.36
CA TRP A 187 -12.30 2.74 23.07
C TRP A 187 -10.86 3.19 23.27
N VAL A 188 -9.99 2.31 23.76
CA VAL A 188 -8.56 2.60 23.95
C VAL A 188 -7.92 3.03 22.66
N TRP A 189 -8.22 2.36 21.54
CA TRP A 189 -7.70 2.69 20.22
C TRP A 189 -8.10 4.10 19.78
N HIS A 190 -9.39 4.46 19.89
CA HIS A 190 -9.86 5.78 19.47
C HIS A 190 -9.36 6.91 20.37
N VAL A 191 -9.29 6.67 21.69
CA VAL A 191 -8.68 7.63 22.61
C VAL A 191 -7.20 7.83 22.28
N ALA A 192 -6.45 6.74 22.01
CA ALA A 192 -5.05 6.86 21.62
C ALA A 192 -4.87 7.65 20.31
N LEU A 193 -5.75 7.46 19.32
CA LEU A 193 -5.73 8.25 18.08
C LEU A 193 -6.04 9.74 18.32
N LEU A 194 -6.99 10.04 19.19
CA LEU A 194 -7.30 11.44 19.56
C LEU A 194 -6.13 12.09 20.27
N LEU A 195 -5.47 11.38 21.18
CA LEU A 195 -4.27 11.88 21.84
C LEU A 195 -3.12 12.09 20.86
N LEU A 196 -2.92 11.17 19.92
CA LEU A 196 -1.91 11.30 18.86
C LEU A 196 -2.19 12.52 17.97
N ALA A 197 -3.46 12.76 17.63
CA ALA A 197 -3.85 13.92 16.83
C ALA A 197 -3.74 15.26 17.58
N ALA A 198 -3.70 15.23 18.90
CA ALA A 198 -3.54 16.43 19.74
C ALA A 198 -2.06 16.81 19.97
N VAL A 199 -1.11 15.96 19.55
CA VAL A 199 0.33 16.29 19.60
C VAL A 199 0.63 17.22 18.43
N PRO A 200 1.15 18.43 18.66
CA PRO A 200 1.46 19.43 17.62
C PRO A 200 2.64 18.99 16.70
#